data_c15e3fc221e6c305c1bbf4d124abd3fe
#
_entry.id   c15e3fc221e6c305c1bbf4d124abd3fe
#
_cell.length_a   1.000
_cell.length_b   1.000
_cell.length_c   1.000
_cell.angle_alpha   90.00
_cell.angle_beta   90.00
_cell.angle_gamma   90.00
#
_symmetry.space_group_name_H-M   'P 1'
#
loop_
_entity.id
_entity.type
_entity.pdbx_description
1 polymer ?
#
loop_
_entity_poly.entity_id
_entity_poly.type
_entity_poly.pdbx_seq_one_letter_code
_entity_poly.pdbx_strand_id
1 'polypeptide(L)'
;MNFKSIKISKQIELALRWLVFLSQQKTRDFINLRSFCNQNKVSFYHLQKINRQLVKNKLIESQKGKTGGYRLKKSPRKISLLEIIEILEGPVSLISCPPICASKTCVLKNCWQNLNKDLAKKLGQIKLTQFL
;
A
#
# COMPACT_ATOMS: atom_id res chain seq x y z
N MET A 1 -29.91 7.58 5.23
CA MET A 1 -28.76 6.93 5.86
C MET A 1 -27.61 6.91 4.87
N ASN A 2 -26.56 7.65 5.18
CA ASN A 2 -25.33 7.59 4.39
C ASN A 2 -24.49 6.41 4.88
N PHE A 3 -24.58 5.30 4.19
CA PHE A 3 -23.65 4.19 4.44
C PHE A 3 -22.26 4.61 3.96
N LYS A 4 -21.39 4.91 4.89
CA LYS A 4 -19.96 5.06 4.60
C LYS A 4 -19.40 3.66 4.32
N SER A 5 -19.30 3.29 3.06
CA SER A 5 -18.67 2.02 2.71
C SER A 5 -17.18 2.09 3.07
N ILE A 6 -16.68 1.03 3.68
CA ILE A 6 -15.25 0.84 3.86
C ILE A 6 -14.66 0.55 2.48
N LYS A 7 -13.90 1.49 1.95
CA LYS A 7 -13.28 1.37 0.63
C LYS A 7 -11.77 1.41 0.74
N ILE A 8 -11.11 0.62 -0.09
CA ILE A 8 -9.68 0.79 -0.31
C ILE A 8 -9.47 2.15 -0.97
N SER A 9 -8.55 2.95 -0.44
CA SER A 9 -8.30 4.28 -0.99
C SER A 9 -7.72 4.20 -2.41
N LYS A 10 -7.94 5.25 -3.18
CA LYS A 10 -7.36 5.36 -4.53
C LYS A 10 -5.83 5.30 -4.50
N GLN A 11 -5.23 5.77 -3.42
CA GLN A 11 -3.78 5.75 -3.23
C GLN A 11 -3.26 4.31 -3.16
N ILE A 12 -3.92 3.45 -2.40
CA ILE A 12 -3.56 2.04 -2.28
C ILE A 12 -3.78 1.31 -3.61
N GLU A 13 -4.90 1.55 -4.26
CA GLU A 13 -5.18 0.97 -5.57
C GLU A 13 -4.11 1.33 -6.59
N LEU A 14 -3.74 2.60 -6.64
CA LEU A 14 -2.70 3.09 -7.54
C LEU A 14 -1.34 2.47 -7.24
N ALA A 15 -0.99 2.36 -5.95
CA ALA A 15 0.25 1.71 -5.52
C ALA A 15 0.27 0.23 -5.92
N LEU A 16 -0.84 -0.48 -5.74
CA LEU A 16 -0.95 -1.88 -6.14
C LEU A 16 -0.77 -2.05 -7.65
N ARG A 17 -1.42 -1.25 -8.46
CA ARG A 17 -1.27 -1.29 -9.91
C ARG A 17 0.19 -1.09 -10.33
N TRP A 18 0.84 -0.12 -9.71
CA TRP A 18 2.25 0.18 -9.98
C TRP A 18 3.18 -0.98 -9.58
N LEU A 19 3.00 -1.50 -8.37
CA LEU A 19 3.83 -2.60 -7.86
C LEU A 19 3.61 -3.89 -8.67
N VAL A 20 2.37 -4.19 -9.05
CA VAL A 20 2.05 -5.32 -9.92
C VAL A 20 2.74 -5.16 -11.27
N PHE A 21 2.65 -3.97 -11.85
CA PHE A 21 3.32 -3.68 -13.12
C PHE A 21 4.83 -3.90 -13.01
N LEU A 22 5.48 -3.38 -11.95
CA LEU A 22 6.91 -3.60 -11.73
C LEU A 22 7.25 -5.08 -11.55
N SER A 23 6.40 -5.83 -10.88
CA SER A 23 6.63 -7.25 -10.63
C SER A 23 6.50 -8.11 -11.89
N GLN A 24 5.74 -7.65 -12.87
CA GLN A 24 5.56 -8.35 -14.15
C GLN A 24 6.71 -8.11 -15.14
N GLN A 25 7.60 -7.17 -14.85
CA GLN A 25 8.73 -6.92 -15.73
C GLN A 25 9.73 -8.06 -15.67
N LYS A 26 10.04 -8.63 -16.82
CA LYS A 26 10.98 -9.75 -16.94
C LYS A 26 12.44 -9.32 -16.79
N THR A 27 12.71 -8.04 -17.03
CA THR A 27 14.05 -7.47 -16.91
C THR A 27 14.22 -6.81 -15.54
N ARG A 28 15.45 -6.76 -15.05
CA ARG A 28 15.78 -6.02 -13.83
C ARG A 28 16.04 -4.54 -14.10
N ASP A 29 15.56 -4.04 -15.23
CA ASP A 29 15.76 -2.65 -15.62
C ASP A 29 14.87 -1.72 -14.80
N PHE A 30 15.33 -0.48 -14.67
CA PHE A 30 14.53 0.57 -14.06
C PHE A 30 13.44 1.03 -15.03
N ILE A 31 12.22 1.14 -14.56
CA ILE A 31 11.05 1.51 -15.35
C ILE A 31 10.74 2.99 -15.17
N ASN A 32 10.59 3.69 -16.28
CA ASN A 32 10.27 5.10 -16.29
C ASN A 32 8.83 5.34 -15.81
N LEU A 33 8.69 6.18 -14.78
CA LEU A 33 7.40 6.48 -14.17
C LEU A 33 6.47 7.21 -15.12
N ARG A 34 6.98 8.16 -15.90
CA ARG A 34 6.16 8.93 -16.86
C ARG A 34 5.53 8.03 -17.92
N SER A 35 6.28 7.07 -18.40
CA SER A 35 5.80 6.11 -19.38
C SER A 35 4.59 5.32 -18.86
N PHE A 36 4.70 4.82 -17.64
CA PHE A 36 3.60 4.13 -16.98
C PHE A 36 2.40 5.05 -16.77
N CYS A 37 2.61 6.27 -16.28
CA CYS A 37 1.55 7.23 -16.04
C CYS A 37 0.80 7.61 -17.32
N ASN A 38 1.52 7.80 -18.42
CA ASN A 38 0.93 8.14 -19.70
C ASN A 38 0.08 6.98 -20.27
N GLN A 39 0.56 5.75 -20.15
CA GLN A 39 -0.15 4.57 -20.63
C GLN A 39 -1.41 4.27 -19.80
N ASN A 40 -1.39 4.54 -18.51
CA ASN A 40 -2.48 4.20 -17.59
C ASN A 40 -3.35 5.39 -17.22
N LYS A 41 -3.08 6.57 -17.75
CA LYS A 41 -3.81 7.82 -17.47
C LYS A 41 -3.90 8.13 -15.99
N VAL A 42 -2.79 7.95 -15.27
CA VAL A 42 -2.69 8.26 -13.83
C VAL A 42 -1.82 9.48 -13.60
N SER A 43 -2.06 10.17 -12.48
CA SER A 43 -1.31 11.38 -12.12
C SER A 43 0.14 11.03 -11.77
N PHE A 44 1.07 11.58 -12.52
CA PHE A 44 2.50 11.47 -12.23
C PHE A 44 2.84 11.98 -10.83
N TYR A 45 2.26 13.10 -10.46
CA TYR A 45 2.52 13.74 -9.17
C TYR A 45 2.09 12.86 -7.98
N HIS A 46 0.90 12.26 -8.06
CA HIS A 46 0.42 11.36 -7.02
C HIS A 46 1.30 10.11 -6.89
N LEU A 47 1.63 9.51 -8.03
CA LEU A 47 2.45 8.30 -8.03
C LEU A 47 3.88 8.57 -7.58
N GLN A 48 4.40 9.76 -7.88
CA GLN A 48 5.72 10.19 -7.39
C GLN A 48 5.74 10.28 -5.86
N LYS A 49 4.69 10.81 -5.24
CA LYS A 49 4.56 10.84 -3.77
C LYS A 49 4.52 9.44 -3.17
N ILE A 50 3.75 8.56 -3.78
CA ILE A 50 3.66 7.15 -3.36
C ILE A 50 5.05 6.50 -3.43
N ASN A 51 5.77 6.71 -4.52
CA ASN A 51 7.09 6.15 -4.73
C ASN A 51 8.10 6.59 -3.68
N ARG A 52 8.04 7.83 -3.22
CA ARG A 52 8.92 8.31 -2.14
C ARG A 52 8.78 7.45 -0.89
N GLN A 53 7.54 7.11 -0.53
CA GLN A 53 7.28 6.28 0.64
C GLN A 53 7.69 4.82 0.41
N LEU A 54 7.45 4.30 -0.78
CA LEU A 54 7.84 2.93 -1.13
C LEU A 54 9.37 2.76 -1.16
N VAL A 55 10.09 3.76 -1.67
CA VAL A 55 11.57 3.77 -1.67
C VAL A 55 12.09 3.84 -0.24
N LYS A 56 11.53 4.72 0.58
CA LYS A 56 11.91 4.88 1.99
C LYS A 56 11.77 3.58 2.76
N ASN A 57 10.75 2.80 2.48
CA ASN A 57 10.46 1.52 3.13
C ASN A 57 11.08 0.32 2.40
N LYS A 58 11.94 0.57 1.42
CA LYS A 58 12.74 -0.45 0.73
C LYS A 58 11.93 -1.49 -0.06
N LEU A 59 10.72 -1.15 -0.49
CA LEU A 59 9.94 -2.01 -1.39
C LEU A 59 10.42 -1.88 -2.83
N ILE A 60 10.78 -0.66 -3.23
CA ILE A 60 11.32 -0.35 -4.55
C ILE A 60 12.62 0.43 -4.40
N GLU A 61 13.37 0.49 -5.47
CA GLU A 61 14.56 1.34 -5.55
C GLU A 61 14.48 2.22 -6.79
N SER A 62 15.15 3.36 -6.74
CA SER A 62 15.14 4.36 -7.80
C SER A 62 16.55 4.61 -8.33
N GLN A 63 16.63 4.99 -9.60
CA GLN A 63 17.86 5.44 -10.24
C GLN A 63 17.57 6.72 -11.02
N LYS A 64 18.49 7.69 -10.90
CA LYS A 64 18.42 8.95 -11.66
C LYS A 64 19.04 8.79 -13.04
N GLY A 65 18.66 9.68 -13.96
CA GLY A 65 19.24 9.77 -15.31
C GLY A 65 18.33 9.28 -16.41
N LYS A 66 18.86 9.23 -17.65
CA LYS A 66 18.10 8.85 -18.85
C LYS A 66 17.61 7.40 -18.82
N THR A 67 18.41 6.51 -18.23
CA THR A 67 18.06 5.09 -18.04
C THR A 67 17.50 4.82 -16.65
N GLY A 68 17.17 5.87 -15.92
CA GLY A 68 16.64 5.78 -14.57
C GLY A 68 15.16 5.47 -14.51
N GLY A 69 14.69 5.30 -13.31
CA GLY A 69 13.29 4.98 -13.02
C GLY A 69 13.20 4.22 -11.71
N TYR A 70 12.28 3.27 -11.67
CA TYR A 70 12.00 2.48 -10.47
C TYR A 70 11.97 0.99 -10.80
N ARG A 71 12.36 0.18 -9.83
CA ARG A 71 12.22 -1.27 -9.91
C ARG A 71 11.96 -1.84 -8.53
N LEU A 72 11.41 -3.06 -8.47
CA LEU A 72 11.21 -3.74 -7.20
C LEU A 72 12.56 -4.09 -6.57
N LYS A 73 12.71 -3.77 -5.29
CA LYS A 73 13.83 -4.19 -4.46
C LYS A 73 13.50 -5.44 -3.68
N LYS A 74 12.27 -5.50 -3.14
CA LYS A 74 11.77 -6.61 -2.34
C LYS A 74 11.00 -7.60 -3.24
N SER A 75 11.18 -8.89 -3.00
CA SER A 75 10.46 -9.91 -3.77
C SER A 75 8.94 -9.77 -3.61
N PRO A 76 8.15 -9.90 -4.71
CA PRO A 76 6.68 -9.85 -4.61
C PRO A 76 6.08 -10.86 -3.63
N ARG A 77 6.74 -11.98 -3.43
CA ARG A 77 6.31 -13.00 -2.45
C ARG A 77 6.41 -12.53 -1.01
N LYS A 78 7.24 -11.52 -0.75
CA LYS A 78 7.47 -10.96 0.58
C LYS A 78 6.73 -9.66 0.83
N ILE A 79 6.11 -9.09 -0.20
CA ILE A 79 5.32 -7.85 -0.07
C ILE A 79 3.87 -8.23 0.22
N SER A 80 3.37 -7.84 1.40
CA SER A 80 1.98 -8.07 1.79
C SER A 80 1.13 -6.83 1.55
N LEU A 81 -0.18 -7.04 1.38
CA LEU A 81 -1.14 -5.96 1.28
C LEU A 81 -1.13 -5.09 2.55
N LEU A 82 -0.99 -5.72 3.72
CA LEU A 82 -0.88 -5.02 5.00
C LEU A 82 0.29 -4.04 4.99
N GLU A 83 1.46 -4.48 4.54
CA GLU A 83 2.66 -3.64 4.47
C GLU A 83 2.45 -2.40 3.61
N ILE A 84 1.81 -2.57 2.44
CA ILE A 84 1.51 -1.46 1.55
C ILE A 84 0.57 -0.45 2.22
N ILE A 85 -0.49 -0.94 2.88
CA ILE A 85 -1.46 -0.10 3.58
C ILE A 85 -0.78 0.67 4.72
N GLU A 86 0.02 -0.01 5.53
CA GLU A 86 0.71 0.63 6.66
C GLU A 86 1.71 1.69 6.22
N ILE A 87 2.41 1.46 5.11
CA ILE A 87 3.35 2.43 4.55
C ILE A 87 2.63 3.70 4.08
N LEU A 88 1.49 3.55 3.42
CA LEU A 88 0.80 4.67 2.77
C LEU A 88 -0.20 5.37 3.68
N GLU A 89 -0.85 4.64 4.58
CA GLU A 89 -1.96 5.17 5.38
C GLU A 89 -1.78 4.97 6.89
N GLY A 90 -0.76 4.22 7.31
CA GLY A 90 -0.53 3.92 8.71
C GLY A 90 -1.23 2.66 9.19
N PRO A 91 -1.25 2.41 10.50
CA PRO A 91 -1.80 1.19 11.07
C PRO A 91 -3.26 0.96 10.68
N VAL A 92 -3.59 -0.29 10.36
CA VAL A 92 -4.97 -0.65 10.01
C VAL A 92 -5.83 -0.61 11.24
N SER A 93 -6.87 0.21 11.21
CA SER A 93 -7.85 0.33 12.27
C SER A 93 -9.24 0.57 11.70
N LEU A 94 -10.19 -0.25 12.10
CA LEU A 94 -11.60 -0.06 11.73
C LEU A 94 -12.23 1.09 12.51
N ILE A 95 -11.75 1.30 13.75
CA ILE A 95 -12.22 2.37 14.62
C ILE A 95 -11.02 2.94 15.37
N SER A 96 -10.87 4.24 15.34
CA SER A 96 -9.98 4.96 16.23
C SER A 96 -10.79 5.49 17.41
N CYS A 97 -10.49 4.96 18.61
CA CYS A 97 -11.07 5.54 19.82
C CYS A 97 -10.44 6.91 20.08
N PRO A 98 -11.24 7.96 20.34
CA PRO A 98 -10.67 9.25 20.72
C PRO A 98 -9.90 9.12 22.03
N PRO A 99 -8.85 9.95 22.25
CA PRO A 99 -8.05 9.90 23.48
C PRO A 99 -8.86 10.09 24.76
N ILE A 100 -10.05 10.72 24.63
CA ILE A 100 -10.98 10.98 25.73
C ILE A 100 -11.70 9.70 26.20
N CYS A 101 -11.73 8.65 25.37
CA CYS A 101 -12.35 7.39 25.75
C CYS A 101 -11.41 6.57 26.64
N ALA A 102 -11.31 6.99 27.92
CA ALA A 102 -10.42 6.37 28.90
C ALA A 102 -11.02 5.13 29.59
N SER A 103 -12.14 4.60 29.08
CA SER A 103 -12.78 3.44 29.68
C SER A 103 -11.98 2.17 29.42
N LYS A 104 -11.29 1.67 30.44
CA LYS A 104 -10.59 0.38 30.41
C LYS A 104 -11.57 -0.81 30.31
N THR A 105 -12.85 -0.57 30.54
CA THR A 105 -13.92 -1.59 30.63
C THR A 105 -14.90 -1.54 29.47
N CYS A 106 -14.56 -0.82 28.38
CA CYS A 106 -15.45 -0.74 27.22
C CYS A 106 -15.48 -2.09 26.48
N VAL A 107 -16.65 -2.74 26.50
CA VAL A 107 -16.87 -4.03 25.80
C VAL A 107 -16.62 -3.90 24.31
N LEU A 108 -16.99 -2.76 23.74
CA LEU A 108 -16.78 -2.48 22.30
C LEU A 108 -15.30 -2.40 21.94
N LYS A 109 -14.47 -1.87 22.84
CA LYS A 109 -13.02 -1.74 22.61
C LYS A 109 -12.36 -3.09 22.37
N ASN A 110 -12.66 -4.08 23.20
CA ASN A 110 -12.09 -5.42 23.05
C ASN A 110 -12.52 -6.08 21.74
N CYS A 111 -13.80 -5.97 21.38
CA CYS A 111 -14.33 -6.48 20.13
C CYS A 111 -13.62 -5.86 18.92
N TRP A 112 -13.49 -4.54 18.92
CA TRP A 112 -12.84 -3.82 17.80
C TRP A 112 -11.34 -4.09 17.73
N GLN A 113 -10.67 -4.22 18.86
CA GLN A 113 -9.25 -4.59 18.86
C GLN A 113 -9.04 -5.99 18.28
N ASN A 114 -9.89 -6.95 18.62
CA ASN A 114 -9.82 -8.29 18.06
C ASN A 114 -10.08 -8.29 16.54
N LEU A 115 -11.08 -7.55 16.09
CA LEU A 115 -11.35 -7.39 14.65
C LEU A 115 -10.18 -6.73 13.91
N ASN A 116 -9.57 -5.71 14.49
CA ASN A 116 -8.41 -5.06 13.91
C ASN A 116 -7.24 -6.04 13.77
N LYS A 117 -6.99 -6.86 14.79
CA LYS A 117 -5.94 -7.90 14.75
C LYS A 117 -6.23 -8.95 13.69
N ASP A 118 -7.47 -9.43 13.60
CA ASP A 118 -7.89 -10.42 12.61
C ASP A 118 -7.76 -9.87 11.19
N LEU A 119 -8.18 -8.63 10.98
CA LEU A 119 -8.06 -7.95 9.70
C LEU A 119 -6.59 -7.78 9.29
N ALA A 120 -5.74 -7.32 10.23
CA ALA A 120 -4.31 -7.14 9.97
C ALA A 120 -3.65 -8.49 9.62
N LYS A 121 -3.99 -9.55 10.35
CA LYS A 121 -3.49 -10.89 10.06
C LYS A 121 -3.89 -11.35 8.65
N LYS A 122 -5.15 -11.17 8.29
CA LYS A 122 -5.68 -11.54 6.97
C LYS A 122 -4.96 -10.76 5.87
N LEU A 123 -4.84 -9.45 6.03
CA LEU A 123 -4.15 -8.57 5.07
C LEU A 123 -2.67 -8.92 4.94
N GLY A 124 -2.03 -9.33 6.04
CA GLY A 124 -0.64 -9.77 6.03
C GLY A 124 -0.40 -11.08 5.28
N GLN A 125 -1.43 -11.91 5.14
CA GLN A 125 -1.37 -13.15 4.37
C GLN A 125 -1.55 -12.93 2.87
N ILE A 126 -2.14 -11.82 2.45
CA ILE A 126 -2.31 -11.48 1.04
C ILE A 126 -1.01 -10.91 0.52
N LYS A 127 -0.36 -11.61 -0.40
CA LYS A 127 0.90 -11.19 -1.00
C LYS A 127 0.67 -10.59 -2.38
N LEU A 128 1.63 -9.77 -2.82
CA LEU A 128 1.58 -9.12 -4.12
C LEU A 128 1.42 -10.13 -5.26
N THR A 129 2.00 -11.32 -5.11
CA THR A 129 1.89 -12.39 -6.09
C THR A 129 0.47 -12.86 -6.37
N GLN A 130 -0.46 -12.65 -5.44
CA GLN A 130 -1.86 -13.03 -5.63
C GLN A 130 -2.61 -12.09 -6.60
N PHE A 131 -2.03 -10.95 -6.94
CA PHE A 131 -2.59 -10.00 -7.91
C PHE A 131 -2.03 -10.18 -9.32
N LEU A 132 -1.08 -11.09 -9.49
CA LEU A 132 -0.44 -11.36 -10.78
C LEU A 132 -1.24 -12.29 -11.69
#